data_52f870d7da74084702d59a81c7634578
#
_entry.id   52f870d7da74084702d59a81c7634578
#
_cell.length_a   1.000
_cell.length_b   1.000
_cell.length_c   1.000
_cell.angle_alpha   90.00
_cell.angle_beta   90.00
_cell.angle_gamma   90.00
#
_symmetry.space_group_name_H-M   'P 1'
#
loop_
_entity.id
_entity.type
_entity.pdbx_description
1 polymer ?
#
loop_
_entity_poly.entity_id
_entity_poly.type
_entity_poly.pdbx_seq_one_letter_code
_entity_poly.pdbx_strand_id
1 'polypeptide(L)'
;GTEANEVAMLMARVSTGGRGIICTDAGYHGNSTEVSKLSRPPQDINAEIRAIPYPQRYRPLQDGVSESELTELYLDEVRTAIDAFQASGIPLAGMLVCPILANEGLPDIPDSFMARASEIIHDAGGLFIADEVQAGFCRTGEWWGYEVNDFVPDIVTMGKPMGNGLPLAGVIARKELVDNFRQHRRYFNTFASSPLQAAVGMAVLDVIETENLRQNASHVGDYLRSELTKLQDRCEPLAEIRGQGLFIGLEWVSDRHLKTPDRDGAVVYVNRLKDKGFLIGNAGALGNVLKIRPPLVFTREHA
;
A
#
# COMPACT_ATOMS: atom_id res chain seq x y z
N GLY A 1 1.89 -12.28 3.98
CA GLY A 1 2.45 -10.93 3.78
C GLY A 1 3.55 -10.58 4.78
N THR A 2 3.33 -10.78 6.07
CA THR A 2 4.33 -10.45 7.09
C THR A 2 5.70 -11.09 6.79
N GLU A 3 5.74 -12.39 6.55
CA GLU A 3 6.97 -13.11 6.26
C GLU A 3 7.60 -12.67 4.92
N ALA A 4 6.78 -12.38 3.91
CA ALA A 4 7.27 -11.84 2.65
C ALA A 4 7.95 -10.47 2.83
N ASN A 5 7.36 -9.57 3.62
CA ASN A 5 7.96 -8.28 3.94
C ASN A 5 9.24 -8.42 4.77
N GLU A 6 9.28 -9.36 5.72
CA GLU A 6 10.50 -9.70 6.47
C GLU A 6 11.65 -10.12 5.53
N VAL A 7 11.35 -11.01 4.59
CA VAL A 7 12.33 -11.49 3.60
C VAL A 7 12.77 -10.36 2.66
N ALA A 8 11.84 -9.52 2.21
CA ALA A 8 12.16 -8.38 1.35
C ALA A 8 13.10 -7.37 2.04
N MET A 9 12.81 -7.01 3.29
CA MET A 9 13.68 -6.14 4.08
C MET A 9 15.07 -6.78 4.29
N LEU A 10 15.10 -8.07 4.60
CA LEU A 10 16.36 -8.79 4.77
C LEU A 10 17.14 -8.85 3.45
N MET A 11 16.48 -9.06 2.31
CA MET A 11 17.09 -9.06 0.97
C MET A 11 17.68 -7.67 0.64
N ALA A 12 16.94 -6.60 0.92
CA ALA A 12 17.42 -5.24 0.72
C ALA A 12 18.68 -4.96 1.58
N ARG A 13 18.63 -5.29 2.87
CA ARG A 13 19.78 -5.13 3.78
C ARG A 13 21.02 -5.91 3.33
N VAL A 14 20.84 -7.13 2.85
CA VAL A 14 21.95 -7.96 2.35
C VAL A 14 22.54 -7.38 1.06
N SER A 15 21.68 -6.91 0.16
CA SER A 15 22.12 -6.44 -1.15
C SER A 15 22.79 -5.08 -1.12
N THR A 16 22.39 -4.20 -0.21
CA THR A 16 22.96 -2.84 -0.08
C THR A 16 24.05 -2.75 0.99
N GLY A 17 24.12 -3.71 1.92
CA GLY A 17 24.90 -3.58 3.15
C GLY A 17 24.30 -2.57 4.15
N GLY A 18 23.20 -1.94 3.80
CA GLY A 18 22.49 -0.99 4.63
C GLY A 18 21.59 -1.64 5.68
N ARG A 19 21.08 -0.81 6.62
CA ARG A 19 20.16 -1.24 7.67
C ARG A 19 18.89 -0.38 7.72
N GLY A 20 19.00 0.88 7.31
CA GLY A 20 17.92 1.85 7.37
C GLY A 20 16.79 1.54 6.39
N ILE A 21 15.55 1.55 6.84
CA ILE A 21 14.36 1.42 5.99
C ILE A 21 13.46 2.64 6.22
N ILE A 22 13.03 3.25 5.13
CA ILE A 22 12.02 4.32 5.13
C ILE A 22 10.64 3.68 4.88
N CYS A 23 9.61 4.19 5.56
CA CYS A 23 8.22 3.82 5.33
C CYS A 23 7.31 5.04 5.50
N THR A 24 6.00 4.89 5.28
CA THR A 24 5.00 5.91 5.62
C THR A 24 4.59 5.84 7.09
N ASP A 25 4.18 6.96 7.66
CA ASP A 25 3.83 7.10 9.09
C ASP A 25 2.51 6.43 9.51
N ALA A 26 1.68 6.02 8.54
CA ALA A 26 0.40 5.35 8.77
C ALA A 26 0.28 3.99 8.06
N GLY A 27 1.39 3.44 7.58
CA GLY A 27 1.45 2.14 6.92
C GLY A 27 1.19 0.96 7.85
N TYR A 28 0.87 -0.19 7.25
CA TYR A 28 0.81 -1.48 7.93
C TYR A 28 1.31 -2.57 6.99
N HIS A 29 2.35 -3.28 7.41
CA HIS A 29 3.05 -4.26 6.58
C HIS A 29 3.16 -5.66 7.23
N GLY A 30 2.72 -5.81 8.46
CA GLY A 30 2.73 -7.09 9.18
C GLY A 30 3.04 -6.97 10.67
N ASN A 31 3.20 -8.13 11.33
CA ASN A 31 3.23 -8.23 12.79
C ASN A 31 4.49 -8.92 13.35
N SER A 32 5.48 -9.30 12.54
CA SER A 32 6.76 -9.78 13.09
C SER A 32 7.51 -8.64 13.77
N THR A 33 8.50 -8.96 14.59
CA THR A 33 9.23 -7.96 15.39
C THR A 33 9.82 -6.84 14.54
N GLU A 34 10.39 -7.16 13.37
CA GLU A 34 10.98 -6.15 12.50
C GLU A 34 9.93 -5.42 11.66
N VAL A 35 9.02 -6.16 11.02
CA VAL A 35 7.99 -5.57 10.15
C VAL A 35 6.99 -4.69 10.92
N SER A 36 6.68 -5.02 12.17
CA SER A 36 5.79 -4.21 13.01
C SER A 36 6.33 -2.80 13.30
N LYS A 37 7.65 -2.60 13.24
CA LYS A 37 8.28 -1.28 13.36
C LYS A 37 7.89 -0.33 12.24
N LEU A 38 7.54 -0.85 11.05
CA LEU A 38 7.05 -0.05 9.92
C LEU A 38 5.63 0.51 10.14
N SER A 39 4.84 -0.13 11.02
CA SER A 39 3.47 0.31 11.33
C SER A 39 3.41 1.32 12.46
N ARG A 40 4.44 1.36 13.29
CA ARG A 40 4.64 2.31 14.40
C ARG A 40 6.12 2.61 14.51
N PRO A 41 6.65 3.44 13.61
CA PRO A 41 8.08 3.73 13.59
C PRO A 41 8.57 4.29 14.93
N PRO A 42 9.70 3.79 15.42
CA PRO A 42 10.28 4.27 16.67
C PRO A 42 10.77 5.72 16.52
N GLN A 43 10.64 6.50 17.60
CA GLN A 43 11.08 7.90 17.64
C GLN A 43 12.58 8.05 17.98
N ASP A 44 13.31 6.95 18.19
CA ASP A 44 14.74 6.98 18.50
C ASP A 44 15.56 7.42 17.27
N ILE A 45 16.47 8.37 17.47
CA ILE A 45 17.38 8.85 16.42
C ILE A 45 18.28 7.76 15.84
N ASN A 46 18.58 6.72 16.62
CA ASN A 46 19.36 5.55 16.20
C ASN A 46 18.48 4.43 15.62
N ALA A 47 17.19 4.64 15.46
CA ALA A 47 16.31 3.63 14.90
C ALA A 47 16.62 3.34 13.44
N GLU A 48 16.61 2.07 13.08
CA GLU A 48 16.80 1.58 11.70
C GLU A 48 15.55 1.73 10.83
N ILE A 49 14.47 2.25 11.38
CA ILE A 49 13.21 2.54 10.65
C ILE A 49 12.88 4.01 10.84
N ARG A 50 12.60 4.72 9.75
CA ARG A 50 12.12 6.09 9.73
C ARG A 50 10.85 6.21 8.91
N ALA A 51 9.89 6.98 9.42
CA ALA A 51 8.68 7.28 8.69
C ALA A 51 8.76 8.66 8.07
N ILE A 52 8.11 8.78 6.91
CA ILE A 52 7.75 10.05 6.30
C ILE A 52 6.23 10.24 6.36
N PRO A 53 5.72 11.46 6.35
CA PRO A 53 4.30 11.70 6.13
C PRO A 53 3.85 11.02 4.83
N TYR A 54 2.74 10.28 4.87
CA TYR A 54 2.24 9.64 3.64
C TYR A 54 1.74 10.68 2.64
N PRO A 55 2.14 10.58 1.35
CA PRO A 55 1.78 11.56 0.34
C PRO A 55 0.27 11.54 0.05
N GLN A 56 -0.34 12.74 0.07
CA GLN A 56 -1.77 12.90 -0.18
C GLN A 56 -2.11 14.32 -0.66
N ARG A 57 -3.17 14.42 -1.49
CA ARG A 57 -3.70 15.70 -1.96
C ARG A 57 -4.80 16.28 -1.07
N TYR A 58 -5.58 15.45 -0.41
CA TYR A 58 -6.75 15.90 0.34
C TYR A 58 -6.39 16.72 1.58
N ARG A 59 -5.43 16.26 2.38
CA ARG A 59 -4.82 17.01 3.50
C ARG A 59 -3.33 17.12 3.27
N PRO A 60 -2.91 18.01 2.35
CA PRO A 60 -1.50 18.11 1.97
C PRO A 60 -0.62 18.62 3.11
N LEU A 61 0.70 18.49 2.98
CA LEU A 61 1.66 19.09 3.93
C LEU A 61 1.55 20.61 3.96
N GLN A 62 1.17 21.22 2.83
CA GLN A 62 0.95 22.65 2.71
C GLN A 62 -0.19 22.93 1.74
N ASP A 63 -1.17 23.71 2.20
CA ASP A 63 -2.28 24.17 1.37
C ASP A 63 -1.86 25.27 0.38
N GLY A 64 -2.52 25.30 -0.77
CA GLY A 64 -2.37 26.40 -1.75
C GLY A 64 -1.12 26.33 -2.61
N VAL A 65 -0.33 25.27 -2.55
CA VAL A 65 0.81 25.02 -3.43
C VAL A 65 0.37 24.34 -4.73
N SER A 66 1.19 24.44 -5.77
CA SER A 66 0.98 23.69 -7.01
C SER A 66 1.23 22.20 -6.81
N GLU A 67 0.74 21.37 -7.75
CA GLU A 67 0.96 19.92 -7.74
C GLU A 67 2.45 19.55 -7.70
N SER A 68 3.26 20.24 -8.51
CA SER A 68 4.71 20.02 -8.55
C SER A 68 5.39 20.40 -7.22
N GLU A 69 4.99 21.51 -6.61
CA GLU A 69 5.51 21.92 -5.30
C GLU A 69 5.09 20.93 -4.21
N LEU A 70 3.85 20.43 -4.27
CA LEU A 70 3.39 19.42 -3.31
C LEU A 70 4.20 18.12 -3.43
N THR A 71 4.48 17.68 -4.66
CA THR A 71 5.35 16.53 -4.89
C THR A 71 6.74 16.75 -4.29
N GLU A 72 7.35 17.92 -4.52
CA GLU A 72 8.67 18.26 -3.94
C GLU A 72 8.65 18.25 -2.42
N LEU A 73 7.64 18.82 -1.80
CA LEU A 73 7.52 18.81 -0.32
C LEU A 73 7.58 17.39 0.25
N TYR A 74 6.85 16.44 -0.36
CA TYR A 74 6.91 15.04 0.08
C TYR A 74 8.25 14.36 -0.26
N LEU A 75 8.88 14.71 -1.38
CA LEU A 75 10.21 14.20 -1.73
C LEU A 75 11.30 14.75 -0.79
N ASP A 76 11.13 15.96 -0.27
CA ASP A 76 12.04 16.53 0.74
C ASP A 76 11.94 15.79 2.08
N GLU A 77 10.79 15.23 2.42
CA GLU A 77 10.66 14.34 3.56
C GLU A 77 11.47 13.03 3.37
N VAL A 78 11.49 12.49 2.14
CA VAL A 78 12.35 11.33 1.80
C VAL A 78 13.82 11.69 1.96
N ARG A 79 14.26 12.82 1.42
CA ARG A 79 15.65 13.32 1.53
C ARG A 79 16.03 13.55 3.01
N THR A 80 15.15 14.16 3.78
CA THR A 80 15.33 14.40 5.21
C THR A 80 15.51 13.10 5.99
N ALA A 81 14.74 12.05 5.65
CA ALA A 81 14.90 10.74 6.28
C ALA A 81 16.25 10.09 5.93
N ILE A 82 16.71 10.24 4.68
CA ILE A 82 18.03 9.76 4.23
C ILE A 82 19.17 10.50 4.97
N ASP A 83 19.09 11.83 5.03
CA ASP A 83 20.08 12.65 5.73
C ASP A 83 20.18 12.31 7.21
N ALA A 84 19.03 12.05 7.84
CA ALA A 84 18.97 11.64 9.24
C ALA A 84 19.57 10.24 9.48
N PHE A 85 19.47 9.32 8.53
CA PHE A 85 20.19 8.04 8.57
C PHE A 85 21.70 8.25 8.43
N GLN A 86 22.14 9.07 7.49
CA GLN A 86 23.55 9.39 7.30
C GLN A 86 24.16 10.04 8.54
N ALA A 87 23.47 11.01 9.14
CA ALA A 87 23.90 11.67 10.38
C ALA A 87 24.03 10.71 11.58
N SER A 88 23.22 9.63 11.57
CA SER A 88 23.27 8.57 12.60
C SER A 88 24.26 7.44 12.27
N GLY A 89 24.97 7.50 11.15
CA GLY A 89 25.89 6.44 10.72
C GLY A 89 25.16 5.13 10.34
N ILE A 90 23.91 5.23 9.89
CA ILE A 90 23.09 4.10 9.49
C ILE A 90 22.95 4.13 7.95
N PRO A 91 23.65 3.24 7.21
CA PRO A 91 23.49 3.18 5.76
C PRO A 91 22.07 2.79 5.37
N LEU A 92 21.52 3.41 4.32
CA LEU A 92 20.20 3.12 3.78
C LEU A 92 20.17 1.72 3.16
N ALA A 93 19.14 0.93 3.48
CA ALA A 93 18.80 -0.31 2.78
C ALA A 93 17.69 -0.11 1.76
N GLY A 94 16.74 0.77 2.04
CA GLY A 94 15.68 1.08 1.07
C GLY A 94 14.45 1.75 1.67
N MET A 95 13.40 1.79 0.84
CA MET A 95 12.07 2.25 1.22
C MET A 95 11.04 1.15 0.96
N LEU A 96 10.13 0.93 1.91
CA LEU A 96 9.05 -0.05 1.78
C LEU A 96 7.70 0.65 1.92
N VAL A 97 6.86 0.55 0.89
CA VAL A 97 5.54 1.17 0.84
C VAL A 97 4.50 0.26 0.19
N CYS A 98 3.23 0.43 0.55
CA CYS A 98 2.12 -0.05 -0.27
C CYS A 98 1.90 0.95 -1.41
N PRO A 99 1.99 0.55 -2.70
CA PRO A 99 1.95 1.52 -3.82
C PRO A 99 0.70 2.40 -3.89
N ILE A 100 -0.42 1.91 -3.36
CA ILE A 100 -1.70 2.64 -3.34
C ILE A 100 -2.06 3.15 -1.94
N LEU A 101 -1.15 3.10 -0.98
CA LEU A 101 -1.34 3.57 0.39
C LEU A 101 -2.64 3.08 1.04
N ALA A 102 -2.85 1.74 0.96
CA ALA A 102 -4.12 1.10 1.29
C ALA A 102 -4.54 1.24 2.76
N ASN A 103 -3.59 1.32 3.68
CA ASN A 103 -3.86 1.46 5.12
C ASN A 103 -3.95 2.92 5.55
N GLU A 104 -3.29 3.79 4.82
CA GLU A 104 -3.35 5.25 4.96
C GLU A 104 -4.70 5.82 4.52
N GLY A 105 -5.54 5.02 3.85
CA GLY A 105 -6.89 5.38 3.45
C GLY A 105 -7.06 5.61 1.96
N LEU A 106 -6.19 5.02 1.12
CA LEU A 106 -6.22 5.16 -0.34
C LEU A 106 -6.15 6.62 -0.81
N PRO A 107 -5.25 7.45 -0.28
CA PRO A 107 -5.16 8.85 -0.69
C PRO A 107 -4.79 8.95 -2.17
N ASP A 108 -5.24 10.01 -2.82
CA ASP A 108 -4.71 10.42 -4.11
C ASP A 108 -3.28 10.94 -3.91
N ILE A 109 -2.33 10.20 -4.46
CA ILE A 109 -0.89 10.47 -4.34
C ILE A 109 -0.51 11.60 -5.31
N PRO A 110 0.32 12.57 -4.93
CA PRO A 110 0.85 13.57 -5.85
C PRO A 110 1.57 12.94 -7.06
N ASP A 111 1.38 13.55 -8.23
CA ASP A 111 1.90 13.03 -9.50
C ASP A 111 3.41 12.75 -9.43
N SER A 112 3.82 11.64 -10.00
CA SER A 112 5.23 11.22 -10.09
C SER A 112 5.93 11.01 -8.74
N PHE A 113 5.25 11.12 -7.59
CA PHE A 113 5.90 10.95 -6.29
C PHE A 113 6.60 9.60 -6.17
N MET A 114 5.92 8.49 -6.47
CA MET A 114 6.49 7.14 -6.30
C MET A 114 7.71 6.91 -7.21
N ALA A 115 7.62 7.32 -8.48
CA ALA A 115 8.72 7.20 -9.43
C ALA A 115 9.95 8.00 -8.98
N ARG A 116 9.76 9.26 -8.60
CA ARG A 116 10.84 10.14 -8.17
C ARG A 116 11.40 9.76 -6.79
N ALA A 117 10.57 9.28 -5.86
CA ALA A 117 11.04 8.74 -4.59
C ALA A 117 11.93 7.50 -4.83
N SER A 118 11.56 6.64 -5.79
CA SER A 118 12.38 5.48 -6.17
C SER A 118 13.76 5.93 -6.70
N GLU A 119 13.82 6.95 -7.54
CA GLU A 119 15.08 7.52 -8.03
C GLU A 119 15.96 8.05 -6.89
N ILE A 120 15.38 8.82 -5.95
CA ILE A 120 16.09 9.34 -4.76
C ILE A 120 16.64 8.21 -3.89
N ILE A 121 15.87 7.15 -3.69
CA ILE A 121 16.29 5.98 -2.92
C ILE A 121 17.45 5.26 -3.62
N HIS A 122 17.40 5.09 -4.95
CA HIS A 122 18.47 4.49 -5.74
C HIS A 122 19.74 5.34 -5.69
N ASP A 123 19.64 6.65 -5.83
CA ASP A 123 20.78 7.58 -5.76
C ASP A 123 21.47 7.53 -4.39
N ALA A 124 20.70 7.23 -3.33
CA ALA A 124 21.22 7.00 -1.97
C ALA A 124 21.73 5.56 -1.73
N GLY A 125 21.73 4.71 -2.76
CA GLY A 125 22.22 3.32 -2.68
C GLY A 125 21.22 2.33 -2.05
N GLY A 126 19.98 2.71 -1.88
CA GLY A 126 18.89 1.86 -1.37
C GLY A 126 18.12 1.14 -2.46
N LEU A 127 17.16 0.28 -2.04
CA LEU A 127 16.23 -0.42 -2.92
C LEU A 127 14.78 0.01 -2.63
N PHE A 128 13.93 0.03 -3.66
CA PHE A 128 12.51 0.36 -3.51
C PHE A 128 11.68 -0.93 -3.45
N ILE A 129 10.93 -1.13 -2.36
CA ILE A 129 10.15 -2.33 -2.07
C ILE A 129 8.67 -1.99 -2.14
N ALA A 130 7.93 -2.65 -3.05
CA ALA A 130 6.48 -2.52 -3.16
C ALA A 130 5.78 -3.63 -2.37
N ASP A 131 5.02 -3.26 -1.35
CA ASP A 131 4.12 -4.17 -0.65
C ASP A 131 2.79 -4.27 -1.42
N GLU A 132 2.69 -5.29 -2.28
CA GLU A 132 1.53 -5.61 -3.10
C GLU A 132 0.51 -6.55 -2.40
N VAL A 133 0.68 -6.78 -1.12
CA VAL A 133 -0.16 -7.70 -0.33
C VAL A 133 -1.64 -7.28 -0.31
N GLN A 134 -1.96 -6.01 -0.54
CA GLN A 134 -3.35 -5.54 -0.72
C GLN A 134 -3.65 -5.03 -2.13
N ALA A 135 -2.68 -4.49 -2.83
CA ALA A 135 -2.85 -3.83 -4.12
C ALA A 135 -2.80 -4.80 -5.30
N GLY A 136 -1.99 -5.83 -5.20
CA GLY A 136 -1.76 -6.79 -6.27
C GLY A 136 -2.94 -7.71 -6.61
N PHE A 137 -2.73 -8.53 -7.63
CA PHE A 137 -3.73 -9.47 -8.15
C PHE A 137 -4.99 -8.77 -8.63
N CYS A 138 -4.83 -7.78 -9.49
CA CYS A 138 -5.88 -7.06 -10.21
C CYS A 138 -6.84 -6.23 -9.35
N ARG A 139 -6.52 -5.98 -8.07
CA ARG A 139 -7.39 -5.22 -7.18
C ARG A 139 -7.69 -3.80 -7.69
N THR A 140 -6.72 -3.14 -8.31
CA THR A 140 -6.81 -1.80 -8.88
C THR A 140 -7.32 -1.75 -10.33
N GLY A 141 -7.51 -2.90 -10.97
CA GLY A 141 -7.74 -3.00 -12.41
C GLY A 141 -6.45 -3.23 -13.21
N GLU A 142 -5.28 -3.07 -12.58
CA GLU A 142 -3.99 -3.50 -13.08
C GLU A 142 -3.50 -4.73 -12.29
N TRP A 143 -2.54 -5.49 -12.83
CA TRP A 143 -1.99 -6.66 -12.13
C TRP A 143 -1.39 -6.27 -10.79
N TRP A 144 -0.69 -5.13 -10.75
CA TRP A 144 0.02 -4.62 -9.58
C TRP A 144 -0.33 -3.17 -9.29
N GLY A 145 -0.32 -2.80 -8.04
CA GLY A 145 -0.57 -1.43 -7.61
C GLY A 145 0.53 -0.46 -8.03
N TYR A 146 1.76 -0.91 -8.23
CA TYR A 146 2.84 -0.05 -8.70
C TYR A 146 2.63 0.43 -10.16
N GLU A 147 1.91 -0.34 -10.99
CA GLU A 147 1.57 0.06 -12.36
C GLU A 147 0.67 1.30 -12.40
N VAL A 148 -0.13 1.51 -11.34
CA VAL A 148 -1.01 2.68 -11.20
C VAL A 148 -0.22 3.97 -10.98
N ASN A 149 0.96 3.88 -10.39
CA ASN A 149 1.81 5.04 -10.04
C ASN A 149 3.07 5.12 -10.90
N ASP A 150 3.09 4.40 -12.02
CA ASP A 150 4.10 4.43 -13.09
C ASP A 150 5.55 4.35 -12.57
N PHE A 151 5.84 3.33 -11.74
CA PHE A 151 7.19 3.03 -11.29
C PHE A 151 7.47 1.52 -11.28
N VAL A 152 8.74 1.14 -11.28
CA VAL A 152 9.16 -0.26 -11.22
C VAL A 152 9.95 -0.50 -9.94
N PRO A 153 9.42 -1.25 -8.96
CA PRO A 153 10.13 -1.58 -7.74
C PRO A 153 11.24 -2.60 -7.97
N ASP A 154 12.25 -2.62 -7.09
CA ASP A 154 13.30 -3.64 -7.09
C ASP A 154 12.83 -4.97 -6.51
N ILE A 155 11.95 -4.89 -5.52
CA ILE A 155 11.40 -6.03 -4.79
C ILE A 155 9.88 -5.84 -4.65
N VAL A 156 9.13 -6.89 -4.95
CA VAL A 156 7.68 -6.96 -4.79
C VAL A 156 7.32 -8.03 -3.77
N THR A 157 6.50 -7.70 -2.79
CA THR A 157 5.95 -8.67 -1.84
C THR A 157 4.48 -8.93 -2.11
N MET A 158 4.04 -10.17 -2.00
CA MET A 158 2.69 -10.63 -2.30
C MET A 158 2.11 -11.47 -1.17
N GLY A 159 0.80 -11.56 -1.13
CA GLY A 159 0.10 -12.40 -0.14
C GLY A 159 -1.41 -12.34 -0.33
N LYS A 160 -2.17 -12.38 0.74
CA LYS A 160 -3.65 -12.30 0.80
C LYS A 160 -4.39 -12.93 -0.41
N PRO A 161 -4.62 -12.18 -1.54
CA PRO A 161 -5.37 -12.70 -2.67
C PRO A 161 -4.67 -13.87 -3.38
N MET A 162 -3.35 -13.95 -3.29
CA MET A 162 -2.53 -14.98 -3.94
C MET A 162 -3.01 -16.42 -3.66
N GLY A 163 -3.46 -16.68 -2.44
CA GLY A 163 -3.97 -17.99 -2.02
C GLY A 163 -5.49 -18.06 -1.84
N ASN A 164 -6.22 -16.95 -2.09
CA ASN A 164 -7.68 -16.84 -1.95
C ASN A 164 -8.25 -17.55 -0.71
N GLY A 165 -7.65 -17.30 0.46
CA GLY A 165 -8.02 -17.90 1.75
C GLY A 165 -7.04 -18.95 2.26
N LEU A 166 -6.24 -19.58 1.39
CA LEU A 166 -5.13 -20.44 1.82
C LEU A 166 -3.89 -19.56 2.12
N PRO A 167 -3.15 -19.81 3.21
CA PRO A 167 -1.92 -19.08 3.50
C PRO A 167 -0.86 -19.28 2.40
N LEU A 168 -0.65 -18.25 1.60
CA LEU A 168 0.34 -18.20 0.54
C LEU A 168 0.88 -16.77 0.42
N ALA A 169 2.20 -16.64 0.33
CA ALA A 169 2.88 -15.38 0.12
C ALA A 169 4.16 -15.60 -0.71
N GLY A 170 4.65 -14.53 -1.33
CA GLY A 170 5.84 -14.60 -2.16
C GLY A 170 6.60 -13.28 -2.17
N VAL A 171 7.86 -13.37 -2.60
CA VAL A 171 8.72 -12.23 -2.90
C VAL A 171 9.25 -12.41 -4.31
N ILE A 172 9.12 -11.37 -5.13
CA ILE A 172 9.73 -11.30 -6.47
C ILE A 172 10.78 -10.20 -6.44
N ALA A 173 11.94 -10.49 -6.99
CA ALA A 173 13.02 -9.53 -7.17
C ALA A 173 13.83 -9.88 -8.43
N ARG A 174 14.68 -8.95 -8.88
CA ARG A 174 15.62 -9.25 -9.96
C ARG A 174 16.55 -10.40 -9.56
N LYS A 175 16.96 -11.18 -10.56
CA LYS A 175 17.78 -12.40 -10.34
C LYS A 175 19.04 -12.13 -9.53
N GLU A 176 19.73 -11.03 -9.79
CA GLU A 176 20.96 -10.66 -9.09
C GLU A 176 20.71 -10.42 -7.59
N LEU A 177 19.59 -9.86 -7.19
CA LEU A 177 19.22 -9.67 -5.78
C LEU A 177 18.95 -11.02 -5.11
N VAL A 178 18.24 -11.91 -5.80
CA VAL A 178 17.95 -13.27 -5.30
C VAL A 178 19.22 -14.09 -5.14
N ASP A 179 20.12 -14.05 -6.13
CA ASP A 179 21.39 -14.79 -6.10
C ASP A 179 22.28 -14.27 -4.97
N ASN A 180 22.42 -12.94 -4.84
CA ASN A 180 23.19 -12.32 -3.74
C ASN A 180 22.62 -12.72 -2.37
N PHE A 181 21.29 -12.67 -2.22
CA PHE A 181 20.64 -13.08 -0.97
C PHE A 181 20.94 -14.53 -0.62
N ARG A 182 20.82 -15.46 -1.58
CA ARG A 182 21.12 -16.89 -1.37
C ARG A 182 22.56 -17.18 -1.02
N GLN A 183 23.50 -16.41 -1.56
CA GLN A 183 24.93 -16.55 -1.25
C GLN A 183 25.26 -16.11 0.19
N HIS A 184 24.58 -15.09 0.71
CA HIS A 184 24.91 -14.47 2.00
C HIS A 184 23.98 -14.88 3.14
N ARG A 185 22.83 -15.49 2.83
CA ARG A 185 21.82 -15.93 3.81
C ARG A 185 21.29 -17.32 3.49
N ARG A 186 21.36 -18.19 4.50
CA ARG A 186 20.66 -19.48 4.45
C ARG A 186 19.21 -19.26 4.89
N TYR A 187 18.34 -18.88 3.94
CA TYR A 187 16.90 -18.81 4.19
C TYR A 187 16.24 -20.14 3.88
N PHE A 188 15.41 -20.63 4.76
CA PHE A 188 14.60 -21.84 4.60
C PHE A 188 13.26 -21.67 5.29
N ASN A 189 12.18 -22.08 4.64
CA ASN A 189 10.84 -22.16 5.19
C ASN A 189 10.28 -23.54 4.89
N THR A 190 9.85 -24.27 5.93
CA THR A 190 9.37 -25.67 5.80
C THR A 190 8.14 -25.78 4.89
N PHE A 191 7.26 -24.77 4.91
CA PHE A 191 6.03 -24.78 4.12
C PHE A 191 6.17 -24.08 2.74
N ALA A 192 7.29 -23.44 2.48
CA ALA A 192 7.56 -22.89 1.16
C ALA A 192 7.62 -24.02 0.12
N SER A 193 7.15 -23.73 -1.09
CA SER A 193 7.11 -24.69 -2.21
C SER A 193 6.22 -25.91 -1.96
N SER A 194 5.25 -25.80 -1.05
CA SER A 194 4.24 -26.86 -0.86
C SER A 194 3.37 -27.02 -2.11
N PRO A 195 3.21 -28.26 -2.64
CA PRO A 195 2.39 -28.50 -3.83
C PRO A 195 0.94 -28.03 -3.68
N LEU A 196 0.37 -28.13 -2.47
CA LEU A 196 -1.01 -27.69 -2.20
C LEU A 196 -1.15 -26.16 -2.40
N GLN A 197 -0.28 -25.37 -1.79
CA GLN A 197 -0.30 -23.92 -1.92
C GLN A 197 -0.01 -23.49 -3.36
N ALA A 198 0.93 -24.15 -4.03
CA ALA A 198 1.24 -23.88 -5.42
C ALA A 198 0.04 -24.14 -6.34
N ALA A 199 -0.65 -25.26 -6.17
CA ALA A 199 -1.85 -25.60 -6.94
C ALA A 199 -2.97 -24.58 -6.74
N VAL A 200 -3.19 -24.11 -5.50
CA VAL A 200 -4.18 -23.07 -5.23
C VAL A 200 -3.77 -21.73 -5.85
N GLY A 201 -2.50 -21.34 -5.75
CA GLY A 201 -2.00 -20.12 -6.37
C GLY A 201 -2.17 -20.14 -7.90
N MET A 202 -1.88 -21.27 -8.55
CA MET A 202 -2.12 -21.45 -9.98
C MET A 202 -3.60 -21.33 -10.33
N ALA A 203 -4.49 -21.97 -9.57
CA ALA A 203 -5.94 -21.87 -9.79
C ALA A 203 -6.45 -20.41 -9.65
N VAL A 204 -5.88 -19.64 -8.74
CA VAL A 204 -6.21 -18.20 -8.62
C VAL A 204 -5.82 -17.44 -9.88
N LEU A 205 -4.62 -17.67 -10.41
CA LEU A 205 -4.17 -17.04 -11.66
C LEU A 205 -5.06 -17.44 -12.84
N ASP A 206 -5.35 -18.74 -12.98
CA ASP A 206 -6.21 -19.27 -14.05
C ASP A 206 -7.60 -18.62 -14.03
N VAL A 207 -8.20 -18.45 -12.85
CA VAL A 207 -9.51 -17.79 -12.71
C VAL A 207 -9.44 -16.31 -13.06
N ILE A 208 -8.40 -15.59 -12.60
CA ILE A 208 -8.22 -14.16 -12.93
C ILE A 208 -8.13 -13.98 -14.44
N GLU A 209 -7.39 -14.82 -15.14
CA GLU A 209 -7.19 -14.75 -16.59
C GLU A 209 -8.45 -15.19 -17.36
N THR A 210 -9.00 -16.37 -17.04
CA THR A 210 -10.13 -16.95 -17.80
C THR A 210 -11.42 -16.17 -17.63
N GLU A 211 -11.65 -15.58 -16.45
CA GLU A 211 -12.83 -14.76 -16.17
C GLU A 211 -12.58 -13.26 -16.43
N ASN A 212 -11.41 -12.86 -16.94
CA ASN A 212 -11.04 -11.48 -17.23
C ASN A 212 -11.23 -10.54 -16.02
N LEU A 213 -10.88 -10.99 -14.82
CA LEU A 213 -11.17 -10.28 -13.58
C LEU A 213 -10.43 -8.93 -13.45
N ARG A 214 -9.31 -8.74 -14.16
CA ARG A 214 -8.62 -7.45 -14.24
C ARG A 214 -9.53 -6.39 -14.88
N GLN A 215 -10.07 -6.67 -16.06
CA GLN A 215 -11.00 -5.77 -16.77
C GLN A 215 -12.29 -5.57 -15.98
N ASN A 216 -12.80 -6.64 -15.34
CA ASN A 216 -13.96 -6.55 -14.48
C ASN A 216 -13.72 -5.58 -13.31
N ALA A 217 -12.57 -5.67 -12.63
CA ALA A 217 -12.20 -4.79 -11.52
C ALA A 217 -12.14 -3.31 -11.95
N SER A 218 -11.57 -3.02 -13.13
CA SER A 218 -11.55 -1.68 -13.70
C SER A 218 -12.97 -1.17 -14.00
N HIS A 219 -13.72 -1.88 -14.85
CA HIS A 219 -15.04 -1.42 -15.31
C HIS A 219 -16.10 -1.32 -14.20
N VAL A 220 -16.15 -2.31 -13.31
CA VAL A 220 -17.11 -2.31 -12.19
C VAL A 220 -16.68 -1.29 -11.12
N GLY A 221 -15.37 -1.14 -10.91
CA GLY A 221 -14.82 -0.13 -10.02
C GLY A 221 -15.16 1.30 -10.46
N ASP A 222 -15.00 1.61 -11.76
CA ASP A 222 -15.35 2.90 -12.33
C ASP A 222 -16.86 3.18 -12.22
N TYR A 223 -17.69 2.16 -12.50
CA TYR A 223 -19.14 2.27 -12.31
C TYR A 223 -19.49 2.55 -10.85
N LEU A 224 -18.98 1.75 -9.91
CA LEU A 224 -19.25 1.92 -8.49
C LEU A 224 -18.81 3.31 -7.99
N ARG A 225 -17.62 3.76 -8.40
CA ARG A 225 -17.11 5.09 -8.05
C ARG A 225 -18.02 6.20 -8.60
N SER A 226 -18.49 6.07 -9.83
CA SER A 226 -19.41 7.05 -10.44
C SER A 226 -20.75 7.11 -9.69
N GLU A 227 -21.30 5.98 -9.26
CA GLU A 227 -22.55 5.95 -8.47
C GLU A 227 -22.35 6.53 -7.06
N LEU A 228 -21.21 6.25 -6.43
CA LEU A 228 -20.86 6.84 -5.13
C LEU A 228 -20.67 8.36 -5.22
N THR A 229 -20.12 8.87 -6.33
CA THR A 229 -19.98 10.32 -6.58
C THR A 229 -21.34 11.01 -6.61
N LYS A 230 -22.37 10.38 -7.20
CA LYS A 230 -23.73 10.92 -7.16
C LYS A 230 -24.34 10.98 -5.75
N LEU A 231 -23.86 10.15 -4.83
CA LEU A 231 -24.28 10.19 -3.42
C LEU A 231 -23.60 11.32 -2.65
N GLN A 232 -22.42 11.73 -3.06
CA GLN A 232 -21.63 12.78 -2.38
C GLN A 232 -22.41 14.09 -2.22
N ASP A 233 -23.19 14.48 -3.24
CA ASP A 233 -24.01 15.70 -3.20
C ASP A 233 -25.15 15.65 -2.18
N ARG A 234 -25.56 14.45 -1.78
CA ARG A 234 -26.70 14.21 -0.86
C ARG A 234 -26.27 13.67 0.50
N CYS A 235 -24.97 13.47 0.70
CA CYS A 235 -24.42 12.90 1.91
C CYS A 235 -23.32 13.81 2.47
N GLU A 236 -23.71 14.78 3.29
CA GLU A 236 -22.81 15.81 3.82
C GLU A 236 -21.52 15.27 4.43
N PRO A 237 -21.49 14.18 5.22
CA PRO A 237 -20.26 13.64 5.75
C PRO A 237 -19.31 12.99 4.70
N LEU A 238 -19.79 12.66 3.51
CA LEU A 238 -19.00 12.05 2.44
C LEU A 238 -18.26 13.13 1.65
N ALA A 239 -17.04 13.43 2.04
CA ALA A 239 -16.27 14.55 1.51
C ALA A 239 -15.48 14.24 0.24
N GLU A 240 -14.91 13.03 0.14
CA GLU A 240 -14.10 12.62 -1.00
C GLU A 240 -14.28 11.13 -1.29
N ILE A 241 -14.20 10.78 -2.58
CA ILE A 241 -14.23 9.41 -3.08
C ILE A 241 -12.97 9.19 -3.90
N ARG A 242 -12.15 8.25 -3.49
CA ARG A 242 -10.85 8.00 -4.08
C ARG A 242 -10.53 6.50 -4.20
N GLY A 243 -9.44 6.17 -4.85
CA GLY A 243 -9.04 4.80 -5.11
C GLY A 243 -9.30 4.37 -6.54
N GLN A 244 -9.01 3.11 -6.87
CA GLN A 244 -9.03 2.59 -8.23
C GLN A 244 -9.49 1.14 -8.28
N GLY A 245 -10.15 0.76 -9.38
CA GLY A 245 -10.73 -0.57 -9.54
C GLY A 245 -11.71 -0.88 -8.40
N LEU A 246 -11.64 -2.09 -7.89
CA LEU A 246 -12.45 -2.55 -6.75
C LEU A 246 -11.77 -2.28 -5.40
N PHE A 247 -11.14 -1.11 -5.26
CA PHE A 247 -10.54 -0.65 -4.02
C PHE A 247 -10.81 0.85 -3.84
N ILE A 248 -11.87 1.18 -3.10
CA ILE A 248 -12.39 2.54 -2.97
C ILE A 248 -12.37 2.98 -1.52
N GLY A 249 -11.92 4.20 -1.29
CA GLY A 249 -11.97 4.89 -0.01
C GLY A 249 -12.97 6.03 -0.02
N LEU A 250 -13.83 6.10 0.99
CA LEU A 250 -14.78 7.17 1.19
C LEU A 250 -14.34 7.99 2.40
N GLU A 251 -13.91 9.21 2.18
CA GLU A 251 -13.50 10.12 3.25
C GLU A 251 -14.70 10.65 4.02
N TRP A 252 -14.76 10.35 5.32
CA TRP A 252 -15.84 10.73 6.20
C TRP A 252 -15.43 11.90 7.10
N VAL A 253 -16.18 13.00 7.06
CA VAL A 253 -15.86 14.24 7.78
C VAL A 253 -17.08 14.80 8.49
N SER A 254 -16.86 15.56 9.56
CA SER A 254 -17.89 16.35 10.24
C SER A 254 -18.02 17.76 9.65
N ASP A 255 -16.97 18.24 8.95
CA ASP A 255 -16.96 19.52 8.25
C ASP A 255 -16.13 19.39 6.97
N ARG A 256 -16.76 19.61 5.81
CA ARG A 256 -16.11 19.50 4.49
C ARG A 256 -15.11 20.62 4.22
N HIS A 257 -15.37 21.83 4.70
CA HIS A 257 -14.52 22.99 4.46
C HIS A 257 -13.22 22.89 5.27
N LEU A 258 -13.36 22.53 6.55
CA LEU A 258 -12.24 22.31 7.43
C LEU A 258 -11.60 20.93 7.29
N LYS A 259 -12.22 20.07 6.47
CA LYS A 259 -11.80 18.68 6.26
C LYS A 259 -11.63 17.90 7.58
N THR A 260 -12.48 18.22 8.58
CA THR A 260 -12.38 17.66 9.93
C THR A 260 -12.76 16.20 9.93
N PRO A 261 -11.84 15.26 10.23
CA PRO A 261 -12.12 13.84 10.18
C PRO A 261 -13.16 13.45 11.23
N ASP A 262 -14.15 12.63 10.86
CA ASP A 262 -15.17 12.11 11.75
C ASP A 262 -15.05 10.58 11.87
N ARG A 263 -14.19 10.15 12.77
CA ARG A 263 -13.99 8.73 13.07
C ARG A 263 -15.22 8.09 13.68
N ASP A 264 -15.85 8.77 14.61
CA ASP A 264 -16.99 8.21 15.35
C ASP A 264 -18.22 8.07 14.45
N GLY A 265 -18.48 9.06 13.59
CA GLY A 265 -19.49 8.98 12.55
C GLY A 265 -19.21 7.87 11.55
N ALA A 266 -17.96 7.69 11.12
CA ALA A 266 -17.56 6.58 10.26
C ALA A 266 -17.86 5.21 10.90
N VAL A 267 -17.52 5.03 12.17
CA VAL A 267 -17.81 3.80 12.93
C VAL A 267 -19.30 3.54 13.04
N VAL A 268 -20.09 4.56 13.36
CA VAL A 268 -21.57 4.47 13.41
C VAL A 268 -22.12 4.05 12.05
N TYR A 269 -21.59 4.64 10.96
CA TYR A 269 -22.08 4.35 9.61
C TYR A 269 -21.73 2.92 9.17
N VAL A 270 -20.51 2.46 9.43
CA VAL A 270 -20.07 1.08 9.19
C VAL A 270 -20.98 0.07 9.91
N ASN A 271 -21.34 0.33 11.17
CA ASN A 271 -22.24 -0.54 11.93
C ASN A 271 -23.67 -0.54 11.34
N ARG A 272 -24.19 0.62 10.93
CA ARG A 272 -25.49 0.70 10.26
C ARG A 272 -25.51 -0.06 8.93
N LEU A 273 -24.43 -0.02 8.16
CA LEU A 273 -24.29 -0.80 6.93
C LEU A 273 -24.27 -2.30 7.24
N LYS A 274 -23.54 -2.72 8.28
CA LYS A 274 -23.53 -4.11 8.73
C LYS A 274 -24.94 -4.60 9.06
N ASP A 275 -25.74 -3.80 9.78
CA ASP A 275 -27.12 -4.15 10.13
C ASP A 275 -28.05 -4.26 8.90
N LYS A 276 -27.64 -3.66 7.77
CA LYS A 276 -28.29 -3.80 6.47
C LYS A 276 -27.71 -4.91 5.58
N GLY A 277 -26.76 -5.69 6.08
CA GLY A 277 -26.12 -6.79 5.37
C GLY A 277 -24.84 -6.44 4.60
N PHE A 278 -24.30 -5.21 4.75
CA PHE A 278 -23.08 -4.78 4.08
C PHE A 278 -21.90 -4.79 5.06
N LEU A 279 -20.96 -5.67 4.84
CA LEU A 279 -19.75 -5.75 5.66
C LEU A 279 -18.63 -4.93 5.04
N ILE A 280 -18.40 -3.74 5.57
CA ILE A 280 -17.24 -2.88 5.24
C ILE A 280 -16.50 -2.50 6.52
N GLY A 281 -15.32 -1.93 6.39
CA GLY A 281 -14.53 -1.43 7.53
C GLY A 281 -14.13 0.02 7.33
N ASN A 282 -13.63 0.64 8.40
CA ASN A 282 -12.95 1.91 8.34
C ASN A 282 -11.42 1.72 8.31
N ALA A 283 -10.72 2.68 7.75
CA ALA A 283 -9.27 2.72 7.58
C ALA A 283 -8.77 4.17 7.61
N GLY A 284 -7.51 4.36 7.22
CA GLY A 284 -6.85 5.65 7.22
C GLY A 284 -6.20 5.98 8.56
N ALA A 285 -5.20 6.85 8.54
CA ALA A 285 -4.47 7.30 9.73
C ALA A 285 -5.40 7.85 10.82
N LEU A 286 -6.49 8.51 10.40
CA LEU A 286 -7.47 9.13 11.29
C LEU A 286 -8.70 8.25 11.56
N GLY A 287 -8.75 7.03 10.94
CA GLY A 287 -9.81 6.05 11.14
C GLY A 287 -11.19 6.45 10.58
N ASN A 288 -11.23 7.43 9.70
CA ASN A 288 -12.45 8.03 9.16
C ASN A 288 -12.72 7.71 7.68
N VAL A 289 -11.95 6.82 7.09
CA VAL A 289 -12.14 6.38 5.69
C VAL A 289 -12.92 5.07 5.67
N LEU A 290 -14.10 5.06 5.05
CA LEU A 290 -14.82 3.83 4.80
C LEU A 290 -14.20 3.11 3.60
N LYS A 291 -13.80 1.87 3.80
CA LYS A 291 -13.00 1.10 2.84
C LYS A 291 -13.83 0.04 2.15
N ILE A 292 -14.06 0.23 0.85
CA ILE A 292 -14.82 -0.70 0.01
C ILE A 292 -13.83 -1.54 -0.81
N ARG A 293 -13.91 -2.86 -0.69
CA ARG A 293 -13.06 -3.83 -1.41
C ARG A 293 -13.79 -5.16 -1.58
N PRO A 294 -14.76 -5.21 -2.50
CA PRO A 294 -15.52 -6.42 -2.77
C PRO A 294 -14.64 -7.48 -3.45
N PRO A 295 -15.11 -8.74 -3.56
CA PRO A 295 -14.43 -9.75 -4.38
C PRO A 295 -14.22 -9.29 -5.83
N LEU A 296 -13.18 -9.79 -6.51
CA LEU A 296 -12.92 -9.42 -7.92
C LEU A 296 -14.04 -9.81 -8.87
N VAL A 297 -14.83 -10.83 -8.53
CA VAL A 297 -16.02 -11.28 -9.26
C VAL A 297 -17.26 -10.40 -9.03
N PHE A 298 -17.13 -9.30 -8.30
CA PHE A 298 -18.21 -8.35 -8.05
C PHE A 298 -18.70 -7.76 -9.36
N THR A 299 -20.02 -7.77 -9.60
CA THR A 299 -20.61 -7.33 -10.85
C THR A 299 -21.20 -5.92 -10.71
N ARG A 300 -21.57 -5.33 -11.85
CA ARG A 300 -22.30 -4.06 -11.88
C ARG A 300 -23.67 -4.15 -11.17
N GLU A 301 -24.32 -5.31 -11.22
CA GLU A 301 -25.59 -5.53 -10.52
C GLU A 301 -25.40 -5.51 -9.00
N HIS A 302 -24.28 -6.04 -8.50
CA HIS A 302 -23.93 -5.97 -7.08
C HIS A 302 -23.56 -4.54 -6.64
N ALA A 303 -23.02 -3.74 -7.53
CA ALA A 303 -22.60 -2.36 -7.26
C ALA A 303 -23.79 -1.41 -7.18
#